data_cc3121579427a0f26d56bc3a4648b2a4
#
_entry.id   cc3121579427a0f26d56bc3a4648b2a4
#
_cell.length_a   1.000
_cell.length_b   1.000
_cell.length_c   1.000
_cell.angle_alpha   90.00
_cell.angle_beta   90.00
_cell.angle_gamma   90.00
#
_symmetry.space_group_name_H-M   'P 1'
#
loop_
_entity.id
_entity.type
_entity.pdbx_description
1 polymer ?
#
loop_
_entity_poly.entity_id
_entity_poly.type
_entity_poly.pdbx_seq_one_letter_code
_entity_poly.pdbx_strand_id
1 'polypeptide(L)'
;VIVIAATNRSDVLDKALLRPGRFDRQVYVGLPDIRGREQILKVHMRKVPISTDVDAAVLARGTPGFSGADLANLVNESALFAARRNKRTVDMQDFEDAKDKIFMGPERKSAVMREEERRNTAYHESGHAVVAKVLPKADPVHKVSIMPRGWALGVTWQLPEHDRVNMYK
;
A
#
# COMPACT_ATOMS: atom_id res chain seq x y z
N VAL A 1 -1.41 33.87 22.19
CA VAL A 1 -1.84 32.45 22.16
C VAL A 1 -2.12 32.10 20.71
N ILE A 2 -1.55 30.99 20.23
CA ILE A 2 -1.83 30.44 18.91
C ILE A 2 -2.79 29.27 19.09
N VAL A 3 -3.93 29.30 18.37
CA VAL A 3 -4.92 28.22 18.39
C VAL A 3 -4.84 27.47 17.09
N ILE A 4 -4.69 26.13 17.18
CA ILE A 4 -4.66 25.22 16.03
C ILE A 4 -5.79 24.22 16.18
N ALA A 5 -6.56 24.02 15.11
CA ALA A 5 -7.58 23.00 15.03
C ALA A 5 -7.36 22.12 13.81
N ALA A 6 -7.78 20.86 13.86
CA ALA A 6 -7.71 19.93 12.74
C ALA A 6 -9.05 19.22 12.56
N THR A 7 -9.42 18.97 11.32
CA THR A 7 -10.61 18.21 10.94
C THR A 7 -10.35 17.46 9.64
N ASN A 8 -10.94 16.29 9.49
CA ASN A 8 -11.01 15.56 8.22
C ASN A 8 -12.27 15.92 7.40
N ARG A 9 -13.16 16.78 7.97
CA ARG A 9 -14.39 17.22 7.32
C ARG A 9 -14.53 18.74 7.38
N SER A 10 -13.83 19.41 6.47
CA SER A 10 -13.93 20.87 6.34
C SER A 10 -15.29 21.33 5.83
N ASP A 11 -16.05 20.44 5.17
CA ASP A 11 -17.38 20.68 4.62
C ASP A 11 -18.45 20.94 5.68
N VAL A 12 -18.30 20.40 6.89
CA VAL A 12 -19.25 20.55 8.01
C VAL A 12 -18.92 21.70 8.96
N LEU A 13 -17.78 22.39 8.76
CA LEU A 13 -17.40 23.53 9.59
C LEU A 13 -18.31 24.72 9.33
N ASP A 14 -18.70 25.41 10.41
CA ASP A 14 -19.37 26.70 10.29
C ASP A 14 -18.45 27.72 9.57
N LYS A 15 -18.93 28.27 8.47
CA LYS A 15 -18.21 29.28 7.69
C LYS A 15 -17.77 30.49 8.53
N ALA A 16 -18.47 30.77 9.63
CA ALA A 16 -18.08 31.81 10.56
C ALA A 16 -16.75 31.57 11.27
N LEU A 17 -16.35 30.30 11.44
CA LEU A 17 -15.03 29.94 12.01
C LEU A 17 -13.87 30.27 11.07
N LEU A 18 -14.12 30.29 9.78
CA LEU A 18 -13.10 30.49 8.74
C LEU A 18 -12.90 31.96 8.34
N ARG A 19 -13.61 32.89 9.02
CA ARG A 19 -13.48 34.33 8.76
C ARG A 19 -12.17 34.86 9.32
N PRO A 20 -11.63 35.98 8.72
CA PRO A 20 -10.46 36.67 9.23
C PRO A 20 -10.53 36.96 10.73
N GLY A 21 -9.43 36.77 11.44
CA GLY A 21 -9.34 36.92 12.89
C GLY A 21 -9.79 35.69 13.70
N ARG A 22 -10.10 34.59 13.05
CA ARG A 22 -10.41 33.28 13.64
C ARG A 22 -9.47 32.22 13.06
N PHE A 23 -9.99 31.13 12.46
CA PHE A 23 -9.20 30.15 11.71
C PHE A 23 -9.05 30.61 10.25
N ASP A 24 -8.32 31.69 10.06
CA ASP A 24 -8.14 32.34 8.76
C ASP A 24 -7.06 31.70 7.88
N ARG A 25 -6.21 30.85 8.50
CA ARG A 25 -5.18 30.09 7.78
C ARG A 25 -5.56 28.63 7.73
N GLN A 26 -5.79 28.16 6.52
CA GLN A 26 -6.11 26.76 6.26
C GLN A 26 -4.92 26.08 5.59
N VAL A 27 -4.50 24.93 6.14
CA VAL A 27 -3.44 24.10 5.57
C VAL A 27 -4.06 22.76 5.23
N TYR A 28 -4.03 22.41 3.95
CA TYR A 28 -4.46 21.09 3.49
C TYR A 28 -3.30 20.11 3.58
N VAL A 29 -3.49 19.04 4.34
CA VAL A 29 -2.53 17.93 4.45
C VAL A 29 -3.02 16.81 3.54
N GLY A 30 -2.43 16.72 2.33
CA GLY A 30 -2.74 15.68 1.36
C GLY A 30 -2.11 14.33 1.70
N LEU A 31 -2.35 13.34 0.84
CA LEU A 31 -1.68 12.05 0.94
C LEU A 31 -0.17 12.22 0.70
N PRO A 32 0.68 11.44 1.40
CA PRO A 32 2.11 11.54 1.26
C PRO A 32 2.59 11.03 -0.11
N ASP A 33 3.61 11.68 -0.66
CA ASP A 33 4.39 11.20 -1.79
C ASP A 33 5.26 9.99 -1.39
N ILE A 34 6.00 9.41 -2.34
CA ILE A 34 6.89 8.25 -2.09
C ILE A 34 7.86 8.53 -0.94
N ARG A 35 8.48 9.72 -0.91
CA ARG A 35 9.45 10.09 0.14
C ARG A 35 8.76 10.25 1.49
N GLY A 36 7.59 10.86 1.51
CA GLY A 36 6.76 10.99 2.71
C GLY A 36 6.34 9.62 3.25
N ARG A 37 5.90 8.69 2.37
CA ARG A 37 5.55 7.33 2.76
C ARG A 37 6.73 6.57 3.36
N GLU A 38 7.92 6.69 2.76
CA GLU A 38 9.14 6.08 3.28
C GLU A 38 9.47 6.60 4.69
N GLN A 39 9.38 7.91 4.91
CA GLN A 39 9.64 8.50 6.23
C GLN A 39 8.62 8.05 7.28
N ILE A 40 7.34 8.00 6.93
CA ILE A 40 6.27 7.52 7.79
C ILE A 40 6.49 6.05 8.16
N LEU A 41 6.80 5.20 7.18
CA LEU A 41 7.13 3.79 7.43
C LEU A 41 8.30 3.66 8.41
N LYS A 42 9.41 4.38 8.20
CA LYS A 42 10.56 4.39 9.11
C LYS A 42 10.19 4.78 10.54
N VAL A 43 9.28 5.73 10.72
CA VAL A 43 8.79 6.13 12.04
C VAL A 43 8.03 4.99 12.74
N HIS A 44 7.12 4.33 12.03
CA HIS A 44 6.32 3.25 12.60
C HIS A 44 7.13 1.97 12.82
N MET A 45 8.08 1.67 11.95
CA MET A 45 9.00 0.52 12.06
C MET A 45 9.90 0.57 13.30
N ARG A 46 10.21 1.76 13.85
CA ARG A 46 11.04 1.89 15.07
C ARG A 46 10.50 1.13 16.28
N LYS A 47 9.20 0.88 16.31
CA LYS A 47 8.52 0.21 17.44
C LYS A 47 8.41 -1.30 17.27
N VAL A 48 8.90 -1.84 16.16
CA VAL A 48 8.76 -3.25 15.79
C VAL A 48 10.14 -3.83 15.49
N PRO A 49 10.44 -5.07 15.90
CA PRO A 49 11.70 -5.71 15.55
C PRO A 49 11.70 -6.07 14.05
N ILE A 50 12.38 -5.27 13.26
CA ILE A 50 12.45 -5.39 11.81
C ILE A 50 13.73 -6.13 11.41
N SER A 51 13.62 -7.05 10.47
CA SER A 51 14.76 -7.75 9.86
C SER A 51 15.52 -6.83 8.89
N THR A 52 16.79 -7.14 8.64
CA THR A 52 17.69 -6.35 7.78
C THR A 52 17.35 -6.40 6.29
N ASP A 53 16.52 -7.34 5.87
CA ASP A 53 16.05 -7.51 4.48
C ASP A 53 14.92 -6.53 4.10
N VAL A 54 14.33 -5.84 5.09
CA VAL A 54 13.21 -4.92 4.86
C VAL A 54 13.70 -3.58 4.34
N ASP A 55 13.25 -3.23 3.13
CA ASP A 55 13.53 -1.95 2.48
C ASP A 55 12.28 -1.05 2.48
N ALA A 56 12.32 0.01 3.31
CA ALA A 56 11.24 0.99 3.40
C ALA A 56 10.99 1.74 2.08
N ALA A 57 12.00 1.91 1.22
CA ALA A 57 11.84 2.57 -0.07
C ALA A 57 11.05 1.67 -1.05
N VAL A 58 11.30 0.37 -1.04
CA VAL A 58 10.52 -0.61 -1.82
C VAL A 58 9.06 -0.63 -1.36
N LEU A 59 8.84 -0.66 -0.05
CA LEU A 59 7.48 -0.63 0.52
C LEU A 59 6.75 0.68 0.18
N ALA A 60 7.44 1.83 0.25
CA ALA A 60 6.85 3.13 -0.11
C ALA A 60 6.42 3.20 -1.58
N ARG A 61 7.20 2.63 -2.50
CA ARG A 61 6.81 2.51 -3.92
C ARG A 61 5.62 1.58 -4.11
N GLY A 62 5.57 0.50 -3.33
CA GLY A 62 4.50 -0.50 -3.38
C GLY A 62 3.18 -0.10 -2.68
N THR A 63 3.08 1.11 -2.14
CA THR A 63 1.90 1.61 -1.40
C THR A 63 1.37 2.95 -1.93
N PRO A 64 1.09 3.07 -3.25
CA PRO A 64 0.54 4.31 -3.79
C PRO A 64 -0.83 4.61 -3.16
N GLY A 65 -1.06 5.88 -2.85
CA GLY A 65 -2.34 6.34 -2.27
C GLY A 65 -2.56 6.04 -0.78
N PHE A 66 -1.59 5.42 -0.10
CA PHE A 66 -1.70 5.18 1.34
C PHE A 66 -1.55 6.48 2.13
N SER A 67 -2.44 6.66 3.10
CA SER A 67 -2.32 7.66 4.15
C SER A 67 -1.32 7.23 5.23
N GLY A 68 -0.99 8.13 6.15
CA GLY A 68 -0.17 7.77 7.31
C GLY A 68 -0.79 6.66 8.19
N ALA A 69 -2.12 6.64 8.29
CA ALA A 69 -2.85 5.60 9.02
C ALA A 69 -2.76 4.23 8.33
N ASP A 70 -2.87 4.20 6.98
CA ASP A 70 -2.74 2.96 6.21
C ASP A 70 -1.33 2.38 6.32
N LEU A 71 -0.30 3.23 6.31
CA LEU A 71 1.09 2.83 6.49
C LEU A 71 1.36 2.29 7.91
N ALA A 72 0.77 2.93 8.93
CA ALA A 72 0.82 2.42 10.30
C ALA A 72 0.14 1.05 10.41
N ASN A 73 -1.03 0.90 9.78
CA ASN A 73 -1.74 -0.38 9.71
C ASN A 73 -0.94 -1.46 8.98
N LEU A 74 -0.24 -1.11 7.89
CA LEU A 74 0.64 -2.04 7.17
C LEU A 74 1.73 -2.60 8.09
N VAL A 75 2.40 -1.74 8.86
CA VAL A 75 3.43 -2.18 9.83
C VAL A 75 2.81 -3.08 10.90
N ASN A 76 1.63 -2.75 11.42
CA ASN A 76 0.94 -3.57 12.41
C ASN A 76 0.53 -4.94 11.84
N GLU A 77 -0.06 -4.98 10.65
CA GLU A 77 -0.46 -6.23 9.99
C GLU A 77 0.74 -7.13 9.68
N SER A 78 1.88 -6.56 9.25
CA SER A 78 3.11 -7.32 9.02
C SER A 78 3.63 -7.96 10.33
N ALA A 79 3.56 -7.24 11.44
CA ALA A 79 3.90 -7.79 12.76
C ALA A 79 2.96 -8.94 13.17
N LEU A 80 1.66 -8.84 12.86
CA LEU A 80 0.71 -9.92 13.09
C LEU A 80 1.01 -11.16 12.22
N PHE A 81 1.45 -10.98 10.96
CA PHE A 81 1.89 -12.11 10.11
C PHE A 81 3.13 -12.79 10.68
N ALA A 82 4.13 -12.02 11.12
CA ALA A 82 5.33 -12.56 11.76
C ALA A 82 4.99 -13.33 13.05
N ALA A 83 4.10 -12.78 13.90
CA ALA A 83 3.65 -13.43 15.12
C ALA A 83 2.92 -14.76 14.85
N ARG A 84 2.05 -14.82 13.84
CA ARG A 84 1.36 -16.07 13.42
C ARG A 84 2.33 -17.14 12.94
N ARG A 85 3.50 -16.75 12.44
CA ARG A 85 4.58 -17.65 11.99
C ARG A 85 5.61 -17.94 13.09
N ASN A 86 5.35 -17.49 14.32
CA ASN A 86 6.26 -17.60 15.47
C ASN A 86 7.66 -17.01 15.20
N LYS A 87 7.74 -15.97 14.36
CA LYS A 87 8.98 -15.23 14.10
C LYS A 87 9.24 -14.20 15.21
N ARG A 88 10.50 -13.91 15.46
CA ARG A 88 10.93 -12.86 16.39
C ARG A 88 11.09 -11.50 15.73
N THR A 89 11.28 -11.48 14.43
CA THR A 89 11.46 -10.28 13.61
C THR A 89 10.51 -10.31 12.42
N VAL A 90 10.10 -9.13 11.97
CA VAL A 90 9.27 -8.95 10.78
C VAL A 90 10.19 -8.84 9.57
N ASP A 91 10.03 -9.70 8.59
CA ASP A 91 10.79 -9.70 7.34
C ASP A 91 9.99 -9.07 6.18
N MET A 92 10.65 -8.93 5.02
CA MET A 92 10.03 -8.33 3.83
C MET A 92 8.81 -9.13 3.35
N GLN A 93 8.81 -10.47 3.50
CA GLN A 93 7.70 -11.32 3.12
C GLN A 93 6.44 -11.05 3.96
N ASP A 94 6.61 -10.77 5.27
CA ASP A 94 5.48 -10.43 6.14
C ASP A 94 4.84 -9.10 5.72
N PHE A 95 5.63 -8.13 5.26
CA PHE A 95 5.14 -6.87 4.68
C PHE A 95 4.42 -7.09 3.36
N GLU A 96 4.94 -7.94 2.47
CA GLU A 96 4.28 -8.27 1.21
C GLU A 96 2.92 -8.95 1.44
N ASP A 97 2.85 -9.89 2.38
CA ASP A 97 1.61 -10.57 2.72
C ASP A 97 0.58 -9.63 3.39
N ALA A 98 1.06 -8.70 4.22
CA ALA A 98 0.23 -7.66 4.82
C ALA A 98 -0.31 -6.70 3.76
N LYS A 99 0.52 -6.27 2.83
CA LYS A 99 0.14 -5.44 1.68
C LYS A 99 -0.93 -6.12 0.83
N ASP A 100 -0.71 -7.37 0.45
CA ASP A 100 -1.68 -8.17 -0.29
C ASP A 100 -3.03 -8.26 0.42
N LYS A 101 -3.01 -8.50 1.73
CA LYS A 101 -4.23 -8.54 2.55
C LYS A 101 -4.97 -7.20 2.57
N ILE A 102 -4.25 -6.09 2.68
CA ILE A 102 -4.85 -4.75 2.72
C ILE A 102 -5.47 -4.38 1.36
N PHE A 103 -4.78 -4.64 0.25
CA PHE A 103 -5.26 -4.29 -1.09
C PHE A 103 -6.36 -5.22 -1.61
N MET A 104 -6.22 -6.53 -1.40
CA MET A 104 -7.05 -7.54 -2.05
C MET A 104 -7.93 -8.33 -1.07
N GLY A 105 -7.73 -8.13 0.23
CA GLY A 105 -8.39 -8.94 1.26
C GLY A 105 -7.66 -10.25 1.59
N PRO A 106 -8.21 -11.05 2.51
CA PRO A 106 -7.60 -12.29 2.96
C PRO A 106 -7.54 -13.32 1.83
N GLU A 107 -6.55 -14.22 1.92
CA GLU A 107 -6.47 -15.39 1.04
C GLU A 107 -7.72 -16.26 1.17
N ARG A 108 -8.26 -16.68 0.05
CA ARG A 108 -9.33 -17.68 -0.02
C ARG A 108 -8.75 -19.10 0.00
N LYS A 109 -8.21 -19.53 1.13
CA LYS A 109 -7.57 -20.85 1.29
C LYS A 109 -8.52 -22.02 1.02
N SER A 110 -9.84 -21.80 1.18
CA SER A 110 -10.88 -22.79 0.89
C SER A 110 -11.36 -22.82 -0.56
N ALA A 111 -10.90 -21.89 -1.41
CA ALA A 111 -11.26 -21.88 -2.82
C ALA A 111 -10.47 -22.97 -3.54
N VAL A 112 -11.15 -24.07 -3.87
CA VAL A 112 -10.60 -25.12 -4.71
C VAL A 112 -10.77 -24.69 -6.17
N MET A 113 -9.72 -24.08 -6.74
CA MET A 113 -9.69 -23.82 -8.18
C MET A 113 -9.41 -25.12 -8.94
N ARG A 114 -10.16 -25.37 -10.02
CA ARG A 114 -9.87 -26.45 -10.96
C ARG A 114 -8.51 -26.24 -11.61
N GLU A 115 -7.83 -27.29 -11.99
CA GLU A 115 -6.51 -27.20 -12.62
C GLU A 115 -6.54 -26.38 -13.92
N GLU A 116 -7.62 -26.49 -14.69
CA GLU A 116 -7.85 -25.68 -15.90
C GLU A 116 -7.97 -24.18 -15.56
N GLU A 117 -8.71 -23.82 -14.53
CA GLU A 117 -8.85 -22.43 -14.08
C GLU A 117 -7.52 -21.85 -13.58
N ARG A 118 -6.75 -22.64 -12.81
CA ARG A 118 -5.41 -22.27 -12.38
C ARG A 118 -4.48 -22.00 -13.56
N ARG A 119 -4.52 -22.88 -14.55
CA ARG A 119 -3.74 -22.75 -15.79
C ARG A 119 -4.13 -21.51 -16.59
N ASN A 120 -5.43 -21.26 -16.76
CA ASN A 120 -5.95 -20.10 -17.45
C ASN A 120 -5.57 -18.80 -16.75
N THR A 121 -5.69 -18.74 -15.42
CA THR A 121 -5.26 -17.60 -14.60
C THR A 121 -3.75 -17.39 -14.73
N ALA A 122 -2.94 -18.45 -14.69
CA ALA A 122 -1.50 -18.35 -14.87
C ALA A 122 -1.09 -17.78 -16.23
N TYR A 123 -1.74 -18.21 -17.31
CA TYR A 123 -1.52 -17.63 -18.63
C TYR A 123 -1.93 -16.18 -18.71
N HIS A 124 -3.07 -15.81 -18.12
CA HIS A 124 -3.56 -14.43 -18.08
C HIS A 124 -2.57 -13.51 -17.38
N GLU A 125 -2.16 -13.85 -16.15
CA GLU A 125 -1.22 -13.04 -15.36
C GLU A 125 0.18 -13.01 -16.01
N SER A 126 0.62 -14.13 -16.58
CA SER A 126 1.88 -14.18 -17.33
C SER A 126 1.84 -13.28 -18.56
N GLY A 127 0.69 -13.18 -19.24
CA GLY A 127 0.47 -12.26 -20.35
C GLY A 127 0.71 -10.80 -19.92
N HIS A 128 0.11 -10.38 -18.79
CA HIS A 128 0.34 -9.05 -18.24
C HIS A 128 1.83 -8.82 -17.91
N ALA A 129 2.48 -9.79 -17.28
CA ALA A 129 3.89 -9.70 -16.91
C ALA A 129 4.81 -9.57 -18.13
N VAL A 130 4.58 -10.37 -19.18
CA VAL A 130 5.36 -10.33 -20.43
C VAL A 130 5.16 -8.99 -21.13
N VAL A 131 3.92 -8.52 -21.27
CA VAL A 131 3.62 -7.23 -21.91
C VAL A 131 4.29 -6.08 -21.15
N ALA A 132 4.16 -6.07 -19.82
CA ALA A 132 4.82 -5.06 -18.99
C ALA A 132 6.34 -5.08 -19.11
N LYS A 133 6.94 -6.28 -19.26
CA LYS A 133 8.38 -6.42 -19.41
C LYS A 133 8.91 -5.93 -20.78
N VAL A 134 8.09 -6.05 -21.82
CA VAL A 134 8.46 -5.67 -23.20
C VAL A 134 8.22 -4.18 -23.45
N LEU A 135 7.21 -3.59 -22.83
CA LEU A 135 6.88 -2.19 -23.04
C LEU A 135 7.87 -1.27 -22.31
N PRO A 136 8.58 -0.36 -23.01
CA PRO A 136 9.64 0.45 -22.41
C PRO A 136 9.14 1.52 -21.43
N LYS A 137 7.82 1.81 -21.42
CA LYS A 137 7.19 2.79 -20.52
C LYS A 137 6.33 2.16 -19.43
N ALA A 138 6.31 0.82 -19.36
CA ALA A 138 5.60 0.12 -18.30
C ALA A 138 6.42 0.14 -17.00
N ASP A 139 5.71 0.20 -15.87
CA ASP A 139 6.38 0.05 -14.58
C ASP A 139 6.95 -1.36 -14.41
N PRO A 140 8.08 -1.51 -13.69
CA PRO A 140 8.69 -2.82 -13.45
C PRO A 140 7.72 -3.80 -12.78
N VAL A 141 7.66 -5.02 -13.31
CA VAL A 141 6.90 -6.10 -12.68
C VAL A 141 7.57 -6.48 -11.36
N HIS A 142 6.81 -6.42 -10.28
CA HIS A 142 7.28 -6.76 -8.95
C HIS A 142 6.88 -8.19 -8.55
N LYS A 143 5.62 -8.55 -8.78
CA LYS A 143 5.05 -9.82 -8.33
C LYS A 143 3.97 -10.29 -9.27
N VAL A 144 3.94 -11.60 -9.52
CA VAL A 144 2.85 -12.28 -10.20
C VAL A 144 2.33 -13.38 -9.28
N SER A 145 1.02 -13.50 -9.11
CA SER A 145 0.40 -14.52 -8.27
C SER A 145 -0.90 -15.01 -8.87
N ILE A 146 -1.16 -16.31 -8.73
CA ILE A 146 -2.43 -16.96 -9.07
C ILE A 146 -3.23 -17.35 -7.82
N MET A 147 -2.82 -16.86 -6.65
CA MET A 147 -3.53 -17.10 -5.40
C MET A 147 -4.79 -16.23 -5.34
N PRO A 148 -5.99 -16.84 -5.22
CA PRO A 148 -7.23 -16.09 -5.14
C PRO A 148 -7.30 -15.31 -3.82
N ARG A 149 -7.59 -14.00 -3.94
CA ARG A 149 -7.76 -13.08 -2.80
C ARG A 149 -8.97 -12.19 -3.05
N GLY A 150 -9.84 -12.07 -2.05
CA GLY A 150 -11.02 -11.23 -2.16
C GLY A 150 -11.81 -11.53 -3.45
N TRP A 151 -11.84 -10.57 -4.36
CA TRP A 151 -12.48 -10.67 -5.67
C TRP A 151 -11.53 -11.07 -6.81
N ALA A 152 -10.21 -11.04 -6.59
CA ALA A 152 -9.20 -11.34 -7.59
C ALA A 152 -8.85 -12.84 -7.63
N LEU A 153 -8.77 -13.42 -8.82
CA LEU A 153 -8.33 -14.80 -9.06
C LEU A 153 -6.82 -14.90 -9.22
N GLY A 154 -6.19 -13.83 -9.67
CA GLY A 154 -4.75 -13.65 -9.80
C GLY A 154 -4.39 -12.17 -9.73
N VAL A 155 -3.11 -11.85 -9.76
CA VAL A 155 -2.64 -10.47 -9.76
C VAL A 155 -1.24 -10.36 -10.34
N THR A 156 -1.04 -9.32 -11.15
CA THR A 156 0.27 -8.87 -11.60
C THR A 156 0.53 -7.48 -11.02
N TRP A 157 1.44 -7.39 -10.06
CA TRP A 157 1.83 -6.13 -9.43
C TRP A 157 3.01 -5.50 -10.16
N GLN A 158 2.88 -4.20 -10.39
CA GLN A 158 3.94 -3.35 -10.91
C GLN A 158 4.30 -2.32 -9.84
N LEU A 159 5.60 -2.02 -9.70
CA LEU A 159 6.10 -1.00 -8.79
C LEU A 159 6.46 0.26 -9.58
N PRO A 160 5.70 1.34 -9.45
CA PRO A 160 6.06 2.60 -10.06
C PRO A 160 7.37 3.14 -9.46
N GLU A 161 8.26 3.63 -10.31
CA GLU A 161 9.51 4.29 -9.87
C GLU A 161 9.24 5.68 -9.29
N HIS A 162 8.16 6.32 -9.75
CA HIS A 162 7.77 7.67 -9.35
C HIS A 162 6.26 7.76 -9.11
N ASP A 163 5.83 8.68 -8.25
CA ASP A 163 4.41 9.00 -8.11
C ASP A 163 3.88 9.59 -9.42
N ARG A 164 2.86 8.96 -10.01
CA ARG A 164 2.24 9.43 -11.24
C ARG A 164 1.16 10.46 -10.93
N VAL A 165 1.35 11.68 -11.41
CA VAL A 165 0.35 12.75 -11.31
C VAL A 165 -0.70 12.63 -12.42
N ASN A 166 -0.35 12.03 -13.58
CA ASN A 166 -1.25 11.81 -14.71
C ASN A 166 -1.13 10.39 -15.26
N MET A 167 -2.27 9.76 -15.56
CA MET A 167 -2.29 8.56 -16.40
C MET A 167 -2.21 8.99 -17.86
N TYR A 168 -1.18 8.55 -18.57
CA TYR A 168 -1.14 8.64 -20.02
C TYR A 168 -2.14 7.64 -20.60
N LYS A 169 -2.90 8.11 -21.62
CA LYS A 169 -3.75 7.24 -22.42
C LYS A 169 -2.91 6.32 -23.29
#